data_b5bfbe250aee9b2626fa568436c6d92c
#
_entry.id   b5bfbe250aee9b2626fa568436c6d92c
#
_cell.length_a   1.000
_cell.length_b   1.000
_cell.length_c   1.000
_cell.angle_alpha   90.00
_cell.angle_beta   90.00
_cell.angle_gamma   90.00
#
_symmetry.space_group_name_H-M   'P 1'
#
loop_
_entity.id
_entity.type
_entity.pdbx_description
1 polymer ?
#
loop_
_entity_poly.entity_id
_entity_poly.type
_entity_poly.pdbx_seq_one_letter_code
_entity_poly.pdbx_strand_id
1 'polypeptide(L)'
;MSYIDFGTIKALEETSPTENSKLKIIYLDKLLSLINMEQELIYRQMEYPKFFINIESDWKSPFYLNNEVIKIVDIMELVCGIFYIKDGIVRIDNKDIFLSDVARIFEKMFNINFGDIYKKEIAVIKRKPTKITEFLDSLKVAIIKKSRDNGYNHL
;
A
#
# COMPACT_ATOMS: atom_id res chain seq x y z
N MET A 1 15.14 -8.70 -13.61
CA MET A 1 15.64 -7.71 -14.59
C MET A 1 16.71 -8.42 -15.43
N SER A 2 16.34 -8.94 -16.58
CA SER A 2 17.29 -9.64 -17.47
C SER A 2 18.01 -8.60 -18.32
N TYR A 3 19.31 -8.53 -18.16
CA TYR A 3 20.18 -7.72 -19.02
C TYR A 3 20.10 -8.26 -20.46
N ILE A 4 19.63 -7.43 -21.38
CA ILE A 4 19.80 -7.68 -22.81
C ILE A 4 21.28 -7.42 -23.08
N ASP A 5 22.02 -8.47 -23.42
CA ASP A 5 23.45 -8.38 -23.70
C ASP A 5 23.68 -7.57 -24.99
N PHE A 6 24.31 -6.43 -24.85
CA PHE A 6 24.67 -5.52 -25.95
C PHE A 6 25.57 -6.20 -27.02
N GLY A 7 26.20 -7.31 -26.70
CA GLY A 7 26.97 -8.13 -27.64
C GLY A 7 26.13 -8.72 -28.76
N THR A 8 24.85 -9.03 -28.47
CA THR A 8 23.93 -9.66 -29.43
C THR A 8 23.45 -8.67 -30.51
N ILE A 9 23.40 -7.38 -30.21
CA ILE A 9 22.98 -6.34 -31.16
C ILE A 9 24.07 -6.10 -32.20
N LYS A 10 25.35 -6.18 -31.82
CA LYS A 10 26.49 -5.97 -32.73
C LYS A 10 26.66 -7.10 -33.75
N ALA A 11 26.28 -8.34 -33.39
CA ALA A 11 26.30 -9.49 -34.29
C ALA A 11 25.25 -9.44 -35.42
N LEU A 12 24.22 -8.59 -35.30
CA LEU A 12 23.18 -8.43 -36.32
C LEU A 12 23.60 -7.53 -37.49
N GLU A 13 24.65 -6.71 -37.31
CA GLU A 13 25.13 -5.79 -38.39
C GLU A 13 26.09 -6.45 -39.37
N GLU A 14 26.67 -7.65 -39.05
CA GLU A 14 27.67 -8.32 -39.85
C GLU A 14 27.13 -9.49 -40.73
N THR A 15 25.80 -9.76 -40.66
CA THR A 15 25.18 -10.89 -41.39
C THR A 15 24.61 -10.43 -42.75
N SER A 16 24.52 -11.39 -43.70
CA SER A 16 23.93 -11.12 -45.02
C SER A 16 22.47 -10.62 -44.88
N PRO A 17 21.95 -9.81 -45.86
CA PRO A 17 20.59 -9.25 -45.76
C PRO A 17 19.48 -10.27 -45.54
N THR A 18 19.63 -11.47 -46.06
CA THR A 18 18.66 -12.59 -45.91
C THR A 18 18.74 -13.26 -44.54
N GLU A 19 19.93 -13.38 -43.99
CA GLU A 19 20.17 -13.95 -42.67
C GLU A 19 19.73 -13.00 -41.57
N ASN A 20 19.99 -11.69 -41.76
CA ASN A 20 19.54 -10.62 -40.88
C ASN A 20 17.99 -10.56 -40.79
N SER A 21 17.28 -10.83 -41.90
CA SER A 21 15.81 -10.86 -41.91
C SER A 21 15.26 -12.05 -41.14
N LYS A 22 15.87 -13.21 -41.21
CA LYS A 22 15.48 -14.40 -40.40
C LYS A 22 15.73 -14.20 -38.94
N LEU A 23 16.86 -13.62 -38.54
CA LEU A 23 17.16 -13.29 -37.16
C LEU A 23 16.16 -12.29 -36.58
N LYS A 24 15.79 -11.24 -37.34
CA LYS A 24 14.76 -10.28 -36.93
C LYS A 24 13.42 -10.96 -36.66
N ILE A 25 12.98 -11.88 -37.50
CA ILE A 25 11.75 -12.64 -37.32
C ILE A 25 11.81 -13.44 -36.01
N ILE A 26 12.90 -14.18 -35.78
CA ILE A 26 13.10 -14.96 -34.55
C ILE A 26 13.05 -14.07 -33.30
N TYR A 27 13.65 -12.87 -33.34
CA TYR A 27 13.58 -11.94 -32.23
C TYR A 27 12.18 -11.39 -32.01
N LEU A 28 11.45 -11.05 -33.07
CA LEU A 28 10.07 -10.60 -32.99
C LEU A 28 9.16 -11.67 -32.39
N ASP A 29 9.31 -12.92 -32.82
CA ASP A 29 8.55 -14.04 -32.27
C ASP A 29 8.83 -14.25 -30.79
N LYS A 30 10.09 -14.12 -30.35
CA LYS A 30 10.46 -14.19 -28.93
C LYS A 30 9.87 -13.03 -28.13
N LEU A 31 9.90 -11.82 -28.67
CA LEU A 31 9.29 -10.64 -28.04
C LEU A 31 7.78 -10.79 -27.91
N LEU A 32 7.10 -11.25 -28.96
CA LEU A 32 5.67 -11.54 -28.92
C LEU A 32 5.33 -12.61 -27.89
N SER A 33 6.12 -13.68 -27.83
CA SER A 33 5.97 -14.73 -26.81
C SER A 33 6.12 -14.18 -25.40
N LEU A 34 7.11 -13.32 -25.16
CA LEU A 34 7.31 -12.66 -23.86
C LEU A 34 6.13 -11.78 -23.47
N ILE A 35 5.65 -10.95 -24.41
CA ILE A 35 4.49 -10.07 -24.17
C ILE A 35 3.24 -10.90 -23.83
N ASN A 36 3.00 -11.98 -24.57
CA ASN A 36 1.87 -12.87 -24.30
C ASN A 36 1.97 -13.54 -22.92
N MET A 37 3.16 -13.97 -22.51
CA MET A 37 3.39 -14.53 -21.18
C MET A 37 3.14 -13.49 -20.07
N GLU A 38 3.60 -12.26 -20.24
CA GLU A 38 3.36 -11.17 -19.28
C GLU A 38 1.87 -10.82 -19.21
N GLN A 39 1.17 -10.78 -20.33
CA GLN A 39 -0.28 -10.57 -20.35
C GLN A 39 -1.01 -11.70 -19.61
N GLU A 40 -0.66 -12.96 -19.88
CA GLU A 40 -1.25 -14.10 -19.18
C GLU A 40 -1.00 -14.04 -17.67
N LEU A 41 0.21 -13.64 -17.26
CA LEU A 41 0.55 -13.45 -15.86
C LEU A 41 -0.32 -12.38 -15.21
N ILE A 42 -0.52 -11.25 -15.88
CA ILE A 42 -1.41 -10.17 -15.40
C ILE A 42 -2.85 -10.67 -15.28
N TYR A 43 -3.37 -11.38 -16.27
CA TYR A 43 -4.70 -11.98 -16.19
C TYR A 43 -4.85 -12.94 -15.01
N ARG A 44 -3.85 -13.81 -14.80
CA ARG A 44 -3.85 -14.72 -13.63
C ARG A 44 -3.76 -13.96 -12.30
N GLN A 45 -3.00 -12.87 -12.24
CA GLN A 45 -2.95 -12.02 -11.05
C GLN A 45 -4.31 -11.37 -10.75
N MET A 46 -5.03 -10.95 -11.79
CA MET A 46 -6.38 -10.39 -11.65
C MET A 46 -7.42 -11.46 -11.27
N GLU A 47 -7.33 -12.66 -11.84
CA GLU A 47 -8.27 -13.76 -11.58
C GLU A 47 -8.04 -14.43 -10.22
N TYR A 48 -6.78 -14.57 -9.84
CA TYR A 48 -6.36 -15.26 -8.61
C TYR A 48 -5.44 -14.40 -7.74
N PRO A 49 -5.88 -13.23 -7.30
CA PRO A 49 -5.01 -12.30 -6.55
C PRO A 49 -4.42 -12.92 -5.29
N LYS A 50 -5.13 -13.86 -4.64
CA LYS A 50 -4.66 -14.55 -3.42
C LYS A 50 -3.35 -15.32 -3.61
N PHE A 51 -3.07 -15.84 -4.81
CA PHE A 51 -1.84 -16.58 -5.08
C PHE A 51 -0.64 -15.67 -5.36
N PHE A 52 -0.89 -14.41 -5.72
CA PHE A 52 0.13 -13.43 -6.06
C PHE A 52 0.34 -12.39 -4.95
N ILE A 53 -0.62 -12.26 -4.02
CA ILE A 53 -0.54 -11.37 -2.85
C ILE A 53 0.19 -12.05 -1.68
N ASN A 54 0.72 -13.26 -1.83
CA ASN A 54 1.67 -13.83 -0.89
C ASN A 54 3.07 -13.20 -1.03
N ILE A 55 3.08 -11.90 -1.15
CA ILE A 55 4.12 -11.11 -0.56
C ILE A 55 3.64 -10.86 0.88
N GLU A 56 3.83 -11.81 1.76
CA GLU A 56 4.36 -11.44 3.06
C GLU A 56 5.64 -10.68 2.74
N SER A 57 5.46 -9.41 2.42
CA SER A 57 6.60 -8.53 2.33
C SER A 57 7.19 -8.58 3.72
N ASP A 58 8.43 -9.00 3.83
CA ASP A 58 9.29 -8.83 5.01
C ASP A 58 9.48 -7.34 5.34
N TRP A 59 8.60 -6.52 4.74
CA TRP A 59 8.60 -5.09 4.95
C TRP A 59 8.23 -4.81 6.39
N LYS A 60 9.21 -4.32 7.12
CA LYS A 60 9.03 -3.76 8.44
C LYS A 60 9.08 -2.24 8.34
N SER A 61 8.06 -1.60 8.88
CA SER A 61 8.08 -0.15 8.96
C SER A 61 9.29 0.31 9.78
N PRO A 62 10.01 1.36 9.35
CA PRO A 62 11.03 1.99 10.17
C PRO A 62 10.46 2.87 11.29
N PHE A 63 9.12 3.03 11.36
CA PHE A 63 8.46 3.91 12.30
C PHE A 63 7.94 3.15 13.50
N TYR A 64 8.12 3.76 14.68
CA TYR A 64 7.59 3.30 15.95
C TYR A 64 6.88 4.43 16.64
N LEU A 65 5.81 4.12 17.38
CA LEU A 65 5.15 5.11 18.22
C LEU A 65 6.01 5.46 19.45
N ASN A 66 6.09 6.73 19.77
CA ASN A 66 6.53 7.13 21.09
C ASN A 66 5.37 6.95 22.08
N ASN A 67 5.37 5.85 22.82
CA ASN A 67 4.31 5.46 23.74
C ASN A 67 4.14 6.42 24.94
N GLU A 68 5.10 7.32 25.18
CA GLU A 68 4.96 8.38 26.19
C GLU A 68 4.04 9.51 25.70
N VAL A 69 3.94 9.69 24.36
CA VAL A 69 3.17 10.77 23.73
C VAL A 69 1.86 10.27 23.14
N ILE A 70 1.89 9.13 22.43
CA ILE A 70 0.74 8.57 21.73
C ILE A 70 0.51 7.14 22.22
N LYS A 71 -0.65 6.88 22.78
CA LYS A 71 -1.03 5.55 23.28
C LYS A 71 -1.65 4.71 22.18
N ILE A 72 -1.59 3.38 22.32
CA ILE A 72 -2.22 2.45 21.37
C ILE A 72 -3.72 2.71 21.19
N VAL A 73 -4.41 3.14 22.26
CA VAL A 73 -5.84 3.48 22.18
C VAL A 73 -6.11 4.75 21.38
N ASP A 74 -5.15 5.66 21.30
CA ASP A 74 -5.26 6.88 20.49
C ASP A 74 -5.16 6.54 19.00
N ILE A 75 -4.29 5.59 18.65
CA ILE A 75 -4.25 5.07 17.28
C ILE A 75 -5.55 4.33 16.94
N MET A 76 -6.14 3.59 17.88
CA MET A 76 -7.45 2.96 17.64
C MET A 76 -8.55 4.02 17.41
N GLU A 77 -8.51 5.18 18.08
CA GLU A 77 -9.43 6.28 17.82
C GLU A 77 -9.31 6.79 16.37
N LEU A 78 -8.08 6.94 15.86
CA LEU A 78 -7.82 7.29 14.47
C LEU A 78 -8.35 6.21 13.50
N VAL A 79 -8.08 4.94 13.78
CA VAL A 79 -8.58 3.79 13.01
C VAL A 79 -10.10 3.78 12.95
N CYS A 80 -10.78 3.96 14.09
CA CYS A 80 -12.24 4.06 14.16
C CYS A 80 -12.75 5.26 13.36
N GLY A 81 -12.11 6.43 13.50
CA GLY A 81 -12.50 7.64 12.78
C GLY A 81 -12.48 7.43 11.27
N ILE A 82 -11.41 6.81 10.73
CA ILE A 82 -11.30 6.55 9.30
C ILE A 82 -12.29 5.46 8.86
N PHE A 83 -12.43 4.37 9.65
CA PHE A 83 -13.28 3.24 9.33
C PHE A 83 -14.77 3.61 9.26
N TYR A 84 -15.25 4.48 10.16
CA TYR A 84 -16.65 4.89 10.21
C TYR A 84 -17.05 5.96 9.20
N ILE A 85 -16.11 6.55 8.47
CA ILE A 85 -16.44 7.42 7.34
C ILE A 85 -17.04 6.54 6.23
N LYS A 86 -18.31 6.76 5.91
CA LYS A 86 -19.00 6.01 4.84
C LYS A 86 -18.21 6.16 3.53
N ASP A 87 -17.91 5.03 2.90
CA ASP A 87 -17.18 4.95 1.63
C ASP A 87 -15.79 5.61 1.66
N GLY A 88 -15.25 5.89 2.87
CA GLY A 88 -13.94 6.52 3.06
C GLY A 88 -12.77 5.62 2.71
N ILE A 89 -12.95 4.31 2.82
CA ILE A 89 -11.98 3.28 2.43
C ILE A 89 -12.68 2.27 1.56
N VAL A 90 -12.06 1.90 0.45
CA VAL A 90 -12.55 0.85 -0.45
C VAL A 90 -11.45 -0.17 -0.71
N ARG A 91 -11.81 -1.44 -0.89
CA ARG A 91 -10.88 -2.48 -1.31
C ARG A 91 -10.80 -2.53 -2.83
N ILE A 92 -9.63 -2.87 -3.35
CA ILE A 92 -9.40 -3.02 -4.80
C ILE A 92 -10.30 -4.13 -5.39
N ASP A 93 -10.61 -5.16 -4.58
CA ASP A 93 -11.45 -6.29 -5.00
C ASP A 93 -12.95 -6.06 -4.71
N ASN A 94 -13.33 -4.84 -4.34
CA ASN A 94 -14.70 -4.43 -4.00
C ASN A 94 -15.41 -5.29 -2.93
N LYS A 95 -14.65 -5.99 -2.08
CA LYS A 95 -15.20 -6.74 -0.96
C LYS A 95 -15.39 -5.86 0.27
N ASP A 96 -16.23 -6.32 1.17
CA ASP A 96 -16.44 -5.67 2.46
C ASP A 96 -15.13 -5.52 3.23
N ILE A 97 -15.00 -4.39 3.92
CA ILE A 97 -13.87 -4.07 4.78
C ILE A 97 -14.31 -4.25 6.23
N PHE A 98 -13.50 -4.96 7.00
CA PHE A 98 -13.68 -5.09 8.44
C PHE A 98 -12.75 -4.13 9.19
N LEU A 99 -13.16 -3.70 10.37
CA LEU A 99 -12.32 -2.88 11.25
C LEU A 99 -10.94 -3.52 11.49
N SER A 100 -10.92 -4.85 11.60
CA SER A 100 -9.69 -5.63 11.76
C SER A 100 -8.72 -5.47 10.59
N ASP A 101 -9.22 -5.33 9.36
CA ASP A 101 -8.37 -5.15 8.18
C ASP A 101 -7.63 -3.81 8.24
N VAL A 102 -8.37 -2.75 8.58
CA VAL A 102 -7.80 -1.40 8.75
C VAL A 102 -6.82 -1.37 9.92
N ALA A 103 -7.22 -1.93 11.08
CA ALA A 103 -6.36 -1.99 12.26
C ALA A 103 -5.03 -2.70 11.99
N ARG A 104 -5.04 -3.84 11.27
CA ARG A 104 -3.83 -4.59 10.88
C ARG A 104 -2.86 -3.78 10.05
N ILE A 105 -3.34 -2.88 9.21
CA ILE A 105 -2.48 -1.97 8.44
C ILE A 105 -1.73 -1.02 9.38
N PHE A 106 -2.43 -0.45 10.36
CA PHE A 106 -1.81 0.42 11.37
C PHE A 106 -0.84 -0.33 12.28
N GLU A 107 -1.14 -1.60 12.64
CA GLU A 107 -0.19 -2.45 13.37
C GLU A 107 1.12 -2.60 12.60
N LYS A 108 1.06 -2.91 11.31
CA LYS A 108 2.24 -3.01 10.45
C LYS A 108 2.95 -1.68 10.28
N MET A 109 2.19 -0.58 10.09
CA MET A 109 2.74 0.75 9.87
C MET A 109 3.55 1.28 11.07
N PHE A 110 3.10 1.02 12.28
CA PHE A 110 3.73 1.55 13.51
C PHE A 110 4.43 0.49 14.36
N ASN A 111 4.53 -0.76 13.89
CA ASN A 111 5.08 -1.89 14.63
C ASN A 111 4.44 -2.05 16.01
N ILE A 112 3.12 -1.92 16.10
CA ILE A 112 2.33 -2.07 17.33
C ILE A 112 1.45 -3.30 17.26
N ASN A 113 0.85 -3.68 18.39
CA ASN A 113 -0.15 -4.73 18.48
C ASN A 113 -1.33 -4.21 19.29
N PHE A 114 -2.52 -4.16 18.67
CA PHE A 114 -3.75 -3.80 19.38
C PHE A 114 -4.22 -4.89 20.34
N GLY A 115 -3.80 -6.12 20.12
CA GLY A 115 -4.36 -7.29 20.80
C GLY A 115 -5.79 -7.55 20.32
N ASP A 116 -6.77 -7.47 21.23
CA ASP A 116 -8.17 -7.58 20.88
C ASP A 116 -8.68 -6.24 20.31
N ILE A 117 -8.80 -6.19 18.99
CA ILE A 117 -9.18 -5.00 18.22
C ILE A 117 -10.58 -4.51 18.65
N TYR A 118 -11.54 -5.41 18.80
CA TYR A 118 -12.92 -5.05 19.15
C TYR A 118 -13.04 -4.53 20.59
N LYS A 119 -12.23 -5.06 21.52
CA LYS A 119 -12.17 -4.47 22.87
C LYS A 119 -11.56 -3.07 22.85
N LYS A 120 -10.58 -2.82 21.99
CA LYS A 120 -10.00 -1.48 21.82
C LYS A 120 -10.98 -0.52 21.18
N GLU A 121 -11.73 -0.95 20.17
CA GLU A 121 -12.85 -0.20 19.59
C GLU A 121 -13.87 0.20 20.67
N ILE A 122 -14.36 -0.78 21.46
CA ILE A 122 -15.29 -0.53 22.54
C ILE A 122 -14.71 0.48 23.57
N ALA A 123 -13.42 0.39 23.85
CA ALA A 123 -12.75 1.33 24.75
C ALA A 123 -12.73 2.77 24.21
N VAL A 124 -12.76 2.94 22.87
CA VAL A 124 -12.88 4.26 22.23
C VAL A 124 -14.32 4.75 22.26
N ILE A 125 -15.26 3.97 21.68
CA ILE A 125 -16.64 4.42 21.47
C ILE A 125 -17.46 4.59 22.77
N LYS A 126 -17.07 3.91 23.85
CA LYS A 126 -17.70 4.02 25.17
C LYS A 126 -17.10 5.16 26.03
N ARG A 127 -16.15 5.94 25.52
CA ARG A 127 -15.65 7.10 26.24
C ARG A 127 -16.76 8.14 26.48
N LYS A 128 -16.58 8.99 27.47
CA LYS A 128 -17.46 10.13 27.69
C LYS A 128 -17.51 11.00 26.41
N PRO A 129 -18.65 11.62 26.09
CA PRO A 129 -18.78 12.44 24.87
C PRO A 129 -17.68 13.50 24.69
N THR A 130 -17.19 14.08 25.79
CA THR A 130 -16.10 15.07 25.79
C THR A 130 -14.71 14.49 25.53
N LYS A 131 -14.57 13.16 25.50
CA LYS A 131 -13.28 12.46 25.34
C LYS A 131 -13.28 11.46 24.18
N ILE A 132 -14.38 11.33 23.48
CA ILE A 132 -14.52 10.33 22.43
C ILE A 132 -13.62 10.62 21.22
N THR A 133 -13.32 11.90 20.99
CA THR A 133 -12.46 12.41 19.90
C THR A 133 -11.23 13.16 20.42
N GLU A 134 -10.80 12.90 21.66
CA GLU A 134 -9.73 13.66 22.33
C GLU A 134 -8.41 13.65 21.53
N PHE A 135 -8.05 12.50 20.95
CA PHE A 135 -6.85 12.39 20.14
C PHE A 135 -7.02 13.05 18.77
N LEU A 136 -8.15 12.85 18.09
CA LEU A 136 -8.46 13.52 16.82
C LEU A 136 -8.45 15.05 16.97
N ASP A 137 -8.99 15.56 18.08
CA ASP A 137 -8.96 16.98 18.38
C ASP A 137 -7.53 17.47 18.61
N SER A 138 -6.68 16.68 19.26
CA SER A 138 -5.26 17.01 19.43
C SER A 138 -4.50 17.07 18.09
N LEU A 139 -4.79 16.15 17.18
CA LEU A 139 -4.23 16.17 15.81
C LEU A 139 -4.67 17.44 15.05
N LYS A 140 -5.97 17.79 15.14
CA LYS A 140 -6.50 19.01 14.55
C LYS A 140 -5.75 20.25 15.07
N VAL A 141 -5.56 20.35 16.39
CA VAL A 141 -4.83 21.46 17.02
C VAL A 141 -3.38 21.52 16.51
N ALA A 142 -2.70 20.37 16.41
CA ALA A 142 -1.33 20.30 15.91
C ALA A 142 -1.20 20.81 14.47
N ILE A 143 -2.15 20.42 13.60
CA ILE A 143 -2.19 20.88 12.19
C ILE A 143 -2.43 22.39 12.12
N ILE A 144 -3.41 22.91 12.89
CA ILE A 144 -3.72 24.35 12.93
C ILE A 144 -2.52 25.14 13.44
N LYS A 145 -1.85 24.66 14.50
CA LYS A 145 -0.62 25.30 15.00
C LYS A 145 0.43 25.37 13.91
N LYS A 146 0.72 24.26 13.22
CA LYS A 146 1.72 24.22 12.14
C LYS A 146 1.37 25.16 10.99
N SER A 147 0.08 25.27 10.66
CA SER A 147 -0.41 26.22 9.65
C SER A 147 -0.10 27.66 10.02
N ARG A 148 -0.37 28.04 11.27
CA ARG A 148 -0.08 29.38 11.78
C ARG A 148 1.42 29.68 11.82
N ASP A 149 2.21 28.72 12.28
CA ASP A 149 3.69 28.85 12.36
C ASP A 149 4.30 29.06 10.97
N ASN A 150 3.65 28.56 9.92
CA ASN A 150 4.04 28.76 8.52
C ASN A 150 3.45 30.05 7.88
N GLY A 151 2.75 30.89 8.65
CA GLY A 151 2.19 32.15 8.19
C GLY A 151 0.85 32.04 7.45
N TYR A 152 0.23 30.88 7.40
CA TYR A 152 -1.12 30.70 6.84
C TYR A 152 -2.17 31.10 7.89
N ASN A 153 -2.40 32.41 7.99
CA ASN A 153 -3.50 32.93 8.81
C ASN A 153 -4.80 32.80 8.04
N HIS A 154 -5.57 31.76 8.33
CA HIS A 154 -6.97 31.71 7.92
C HIS A 154 -7.77 32.58 8.90
N LEU A 155 -8.29 33.72 8.42
CA LEU A 155 -9.30 34.53 9.08
C LEU A 155 -10.58 33.73 9.26
#